data_5568e257423c4098fefdc9077580a77c
#
_entry.id   5568e257423c4098fefdc9077580a77c
#
_cell.length_a   1.000
_cell.length_b   1.000
_cell.length_c   1.000
_cell.angle_alpha   90.00
_cell.angle_beta   90.00
_cell.angle_gamma   90.00
#
_symmetry.space_group_name_H-M   'P 1'
#
loop_
_entity.id
_entity.type
_entity.pdbx_description
1 polymer ?
#
loop_
_entity_poly.entity_id
_entity_poly.type
_entity_poly.pdbx_seq_one_letter_code
_entity_poly.pdbx_strand_id
1 'polypeptide(L)'
;MAKKYYGRSEKEELLKKIVAAVVTFVVVCSITVVIGHAVDNQQMDTGQKEAAATTDTVTINGVKCKPNWDIKTYLFIGEDARGVKERKTEADGAGQSDVLELLILDTKNNTYHTLPINRDTITDVKSLDDDGSYLATTKTQIALAHANGDGMEQSCENTVDAVSNMLYGIQIEGYLCLNMDSIKVLNHLAGGVTVTIEDDFSQSDKSLVKGKTVTLTDDQAMHYVHDRMNVGDGTNTCRMRRQKAYINALTPIYEEKLKADSGFINDFYNELSDYMVTDMSGGEMGNVANMILNSEDKGELSIKGTNAVAKDDGYNEFTMDETSRGDVAMELFFNKVEK
;
A
#
# COMPACT_ATOMS: atom_id res chain seq x y z
N MET A 1 -16.83 4.74 -44.69
CA MET A 1 -16.97 5.09 -43.25
C MET A 1 -16.54 3.88 -42.41
N ALA A 2 -15.30 3.86 -41.95
CA ALA A 2 -14.75 2.78 -41.12
C ALA A 2 -14.99 3.12 -39.64
N LYS A 3 -15.87 2.37 -38.97
CA LYS A 3 -16.02 2.43 -37.52
C LYS A 3 -14.79 1.80 -36.89
N LYS A 4 -13.96 2.61 -36.23
CA LYS A 4 -12.87 2.16 -35.36
C LYS A 4 -13.44 1.32 -34.22
N TYR A 5 -13.13 0.02 -34.21
CA TYR A 5 -13.26 -0.82 -33.03
C TYR A 5 -12.10 -0.53 -32.08
N TYR A 6 -12.27 0.45 -31.22
CA TYR A 6 -11.47 0.61 -30.03
C TYR A 6 -12.20 -0.05 -28.86
N GLY A 7 -11.54 -0.92 -28.12
CA GLY A 7 -11.81 -0.92 -26.73
C GLY A 7 -12.29 -2.19 -26.05
N ARG A 8 -11.98 -3.41 -26.49
CA ARG A 8 -12.18 -4.57 -25.59
C ARG A 8 -10.91 -4.87 -24.78
N SER A 9 -9.74 -4.73 -25.35
CA SER A 9 -8.46 -5.01 -24.69
C SER A 9 -8.04 -3.91 -23.72
N GLU A 10 -8.24 -2.63 -24.02
CA GLU A 10 -7.90 -1.52 -23.14
C GLU A 10 -8.82 -1.43 -21.91
N LYS A 11 -10.11 -1.70 -22.09
CA LYS A 11 -11.05 -1.79 -20.96
C LYS A 11 -10.79 -3.00 -20.07
N GLU A 12 -10.39 -4.13 -20.64
CA GLU A 12 -10.02 -5.33 -19.88
C GLU A 12 -8.67 -5.16 -19.16
N GLU A 13 -7.71 -4.43 -19.72
CA GLU A 13 -6.46 -4.08 -19.03
C GLU A 13 -6.69 -3.03 -17.95
N LEU A 14 -7.51 -2.04 -18.21
CA LEU A 14 -7.91 -1.03 -17.22
C LEU A 14 -8.67 -1.71 -16.07
N LEU A 15 -9.62 -2.57 -16.37
CA LEU A 15 -10.37 -3.34 -15.36
C LEU A 15 -9.44 -4.24 -14.52
N LYS A 16 -8.40 -4.82 -15.11
CA LYS A 16 -7.40 -5.62 -14.40
C LYS A 16 -6.49 -4.79 -13.48
N LYS A 17 -6.15 -3.56 -13.88
CA LYS A 17 -5.39 -2.62 -13.03
C LYS A 17 -6.24 -2.09 -11.88
N ILE A 18 -7.51 -1.80 -12.16
CA ILE A 18 -8.56 -1.42 -11.20
C ILE A 18 -8.69 -2.48 -10.12
N VAL A 19 -8.80 -3.70 -10.56
CA VAL A 19 -9.00 -4.86 -9.70
C VAL A 19 -7.77 -5.13 -8.83
N ALA A 20 -6.54 -4.89 -9.31
CA ALA A 20 -5.33 -5.14 -8.54
C ALA A 20 -5.11 -4.13 -7.40
N ALA A 21 -5.32 -2.84 -7.62
CA ALA A 21 -5.23 -1.81 -6.59
C ALA A 21 -6.40 -1.91 -5.59
N VAL A 22 -7.61 -2.12 -6.11
CA VAL A 22 -8.83 -2.30 -5.31
C VAL A 22 -8.74 -3.54 -4.44
N VAL A 23 -8.07 -4.62 -4.86
CA VAL A 23 -8.02 -5.85 -4.08
C VAL A 23 -6.96 -5.87 -3.03
N THR A 24 -5.81 -5.29 -3.28
CA THR A 24 -4.86 -5.07 -2.19
C THR A 24 -5.52 -4.23 -1.08
N PHE A 25 -6.33 -3.25 -1.45
CA PHE A 25 -7.03 -2.39 -0.51
C PHE A 25 -8.43 -2.92 -0.13
N VAL A 26 -9.23 -3.52 -1.03
CA VAL A 26 -10.57 -4.08 -0.76
C VAL A 26 -10.51 -5.42 -0.05
N VAL A 27 -9.53 -6.25 -0.31
CA VAL A 27 -9.26 -7.43 0.54
C VAL A 27 -8.99 -6.98 1.97
N VAL A 28 -8.32 -5.86 2.14
CA VAL A 28 -8.05 -5.28 3.44
C VAL A 28 -9.25 -4.47 3.99
N CYS A 29 -10.00 -3.77 3.16
CA CYS A 29 -11.10 -2.90 3.59
C CYS A 29 -12.49 -3.56 3.58
N SER A 30 -12.73 -4.64 2.82
CA SER A 30 -14.02 -5.35 2.82
C SER A 30 -14.36 -6.02 4.16
N ILE A 31 -13.40 -6.06 5.06
CA ILE A 31 -13.48 -6.68 6.39
C ILE A 31 -14.54 -6.07 7.29
N THR A 32 -15.08 -4.90 6.99
CA THR A 32 -15.68 -4.07 8.02
C THR A 32 -17.16 -3.72 7.85
N VAL A 33 -17.77 -4.03 6.73
CA VAL A 33 -19.20 -3.72 6.52
C VAL A 33 -20.12 -4.50 7.48
N VAL A 34 -19.66 -5.64 8.02
CA VAL A 34 -20.49 -6.51 8.89
C VAL A 34 -20.33 -6.22 10.37
N ILE A 35 -19.19 -5.67 10.82
CA ILE A 35 -18.98 -5.36 12.24
C ILE A 35 -19.74 -4.10 12.67
N GLY A 36 -20.01 -3.16 11.78
CA GLY A 36 -20.78 -1.94 12.07
C GLY A 36 -22.20 -2.18 12.58
N HIS A 37 -22.79 -3.35 12.35
CA HIS A 37 -24.12 -3.69 12.85
C HIS A 37 -24.13 -4.44 14.20
N ALA A 38 -22.99 -4.90 14.70
CA ALA A 38 -22.92 -5.68 15.94
C ALA A 38 -22.36 -4.90 17.15
N VAL A 39 -21.80 -3.72 16.99
CA VAL A 39 -21.12 -2.95 18.05
C VAL A 39 -21.78 -1.58 18.32
N ASP A 40 -23.07 -1.45 18.07
CA ASP A 40 -23.80 -0.20 18.34
C ASP A 40 -24.25 -0.08 19.80
N ASN A 41 -23.36 -0.29 20.77
CA ASN A 41 -23.65 0.02 22.19
C ASN A 41 -22.43 0.16 23.11
N GLN A 42 -21.31 0.71 22.64
CA GLN A 42 -20.37 1.34 23.57
C GLN A 42 -19.89 2.67 22.98
N GLN A 43 -20.40 3.75 23.57
CA GLN A 43 -19.82 5.08 23.44
C GLN A 43 -18.36 5.01 23.88
N MET A 44 -17.46 4.80 22.94
CA MET A 44 -16.06 5.19 23.12
C MET A 44 -15.95 6.63 22.66
N ASP A 45 -15.55 7.45 23.61
CA ASP A 45 -15.12 8.84 23.41
C ASP A 45 -14.05 8.85 22.32
N THR A 46 -14.46 9.10 21.09
CA THR A 46 -13.56 9.39 20.00
C THR A 46 -12.98 10.75 20.31
N GLY A 47 -11.81 10.75 20.95
CA GLY A 47 -10.96 11.92 20.94
C GLY A 47 -10.73 12.30 19.48
N GLN A 48 -11.60 13.18 18.96
CA GLN A 48 -11.33 13.90 17.74
C GLN A 48 -9.97 14.56 17.95
N LYS A 49 -8.92 14.01 17.32
CA LYS A 49 -7.80 14.84 16.94
C LYS A 49 -8.41 15.87 16.00
N GLU A 50 -8.83 17.00 16.56
CA GLU A 50 -9.05 18.20 15.77
C GLU A 50 -7.72 18.47 15.05
N ALA A 51 -7.63 18.02 13.81
CA ALA A 51 -6.64 18.55 12.89
C ALA A 51 -6.90 20.07 12.89
N ALA A 52 -5.98 20.80 13.48
CA ALA A 52 -6.01 22.26 13.41
C ALA A 52 -6.15 22.58 11.92
N ALA A 53 -7.31 23.14 11.55
CA ALA A 53 -7.56 23.61 10.20
C ALA A 53 -6.55 24.74 9.96
N THR A 54 -5.36 24.38 9.52
CA THR A 54 -4.38 25.33 9.08
C THR A 54 -4.90 25.92 7.78
N THR A 55 -5.24 27.18 7.81
CA THR A 55 -5.54 28.01 6.63
C THR A 55 -4.28 28.18 5.76
N ASP A 56 -3.28 27.37 5.97
CA ASP A 56 -1.95 27.55 5.42
C ASP A 56 -1.90 27.10 3.97
N THR A 57 -1.51 28.05 3.14
CA THR A 57 -1.24 27.82 1.73
C THR A 57 0.21 27.36 1.57
N VAL A 58 0.42 26.40 0.71
CA VAL A 58 1.74 25.92 0.28
C VAL A 58 2.04 26.45 -1.13
N THR A 59 3.31 26.68 -1.44
CA THR A 59 3.73 27.01 -2.81
C THR A 59 4.36 25.77 -3.45
N ILE A 60 3.73 25.26 -4.50
CA ILE A 60 4.15 24.06 -5.24
C ILE A 60 4.42 24.49 -6.69
N ASN A 61 5.61 24.20 -7.21
CA ASN A 61 6.04 24.60 -8.56
C ASN A 61 5.77 26.10 -8.87
N GLY A 62 5.93 26.98 -7.86
CA GLY A 62 5.66 28.43 -8.00
C GLY A 62 4.18 28.81 -7.97
N VAL A 63 3.27 27.86 -7.79
CA VAL A 63 1.83 28.09 -7.68
C VAL A 63 1.42 28.05 -6.21
N LYS A 64 0.64 29.05 -5.77
CA LYS A 64 0.06 29.06 -4.42
C LYS A 64 -1.14 28.12 -4.39
N CYS A 65 -1.12 27.16 -3.49
CA CYS A 65 -2.11 26.09 -3.36
C CYS A 65 -2.64 26.02 -1.92
N LYS A 66 -3.84 25.44 -1.76
CA LYS A 66 -4.42 25.08 -0.46
C LYS A 66 -4.84 23.60 -0.48
N PRO A 67 -4.85 22.90 0.65
CA PRO A 67 -5.34 21.53 0.72
C PRO A 67 -6.76 21.39 0.14
N ASN A 68 -7.01 20.29 -0.55
CA ASN A 68 -8.33 19.88 -0.99
C ASN A 68 -8.96 18.96 0.07
N TRP A 69 -9.85 19.46 0.89
CA TRP A 69 -10.47 18.73 1.99
C TRP A 69 -11.52 17.68 1.54
N ASP A 70 -11.86 17.66 0.25
CA ASP A 70 -12.71 16.62 -0.34
C ASP A 70 -11.91 15.32 -0.60
N ILE A 71 -10.58 15.38 -0.46
CA ILE A 71 -9.66 14.24 -0.62
C ILE A 71 -9.41 13.57 0.72
N LYS A 72 -9.49 12.24 0.73
CA LYS A 72 -9.07 11.39 1.84
C LYS A 72 -7.97 10.45 1.38
N THR A 73 -6.95 10.28 2.19
CA THR A 73 -5.79 9.45 1.86
C THR A 73 -5.56 8.38 2.91
N TYR A 74 -5.18 7.20 2.44
CA TYR A 74 -4.85 6.06 3.30
C TYR A 74 -3.55 5.42 2.79
N LEU A 75 -2.64 5.08 3.71
CA LEU A 75 -1.35 4.50 3.36
C LEU A 75 -1.36 2.99 3.59
N PHE A 76 -1.08 2.24 2.53
CA PHE A 76 -0.74 0.83 2.63
C PHE A 76 0.77 0.66 2.76
N ILE A 77 1.20 -0.18 3.73
CA ILE A 77 2.59 -0.49 4.03
C ILE A 77 2.76 -2.00 3.97
N GLY A 78 3.65 -2.48 3.11
CA GLY A 78 4.11 -3.87 3.12
C GLY A 78 5.52 -3.93 3.67
N GLU A 79 5.70 -4.56 4.83
CA GLU A 79 7.01 -4.69 5.47
C GLU A 79 7.66 -6.06 5.20
N ASP A 80 8.99 -6.11 5.23
CA ASP A 80 9.77 -7.33 4.99
C ASP A 80 9.97 -8.20 6.25
N ALA A 81 9.45 -7.77 7.40
CA ALA A 81 9.49 -8.57 8.64
C ALA A 81 8.63 -9.84 8.54
N ARG A 82 8.95 -10.80 9.40
CA ARG A 82 8.28 -12.11 9.48
C ARG A 82 7.82 -12.43 10.89
N GLY A 83 6.93 -13.41 10.99
CA GLY A 83 6.34 -13.85 12.25
C GLY A 83 5.15 -13.03 12.67
N VAL A 84 4.62 -13.33 13.84
CA VAL A 84 3.56 -12.56 14.48
C VAL A 84 4.08 -11.15 14.80
N LYS A 85 3.25 -10.14 14.58
CA LYS A 85 3.58 -8.75 14.89
C LYS A 85 3.77 -8.59 16.40
N GLU A 86 4.91 -8.06 16.78
CA GLU A 86 5.25 -7.77 18.17
C GLU A 86 6.15 -6.53 18.25
N ARG A 87 6.03 -5.81 19.35
CA ARG A 87 6.86 -4.63 19.60
C ARG A 87 8.32 -5.02 19.77
N LYS A 88 9.20 -4.37 19.03
CA LYS A 88 10.64 -4.57 19.13
C LYS A 88 11.24 -3.54 20.07
N THR A 89 12.18 -3.98 20.87
CA THR A 89 12.91 -3.15 21.84
C THR A 89 14.32 -2.76 21.37
N GLU A 90 14.73 -3.31 20.21
CA GLU A 90 16.03 -3.02 19.60
C GLU A 90 15.84 -2.68 18.12
N ALA A 91 16.66 -1.77 17.61
CA ALA A 91 16.56 -1.20 16.26
C ALA A 91 16.63 -2.22 15.10
N ASP A 92 17.07 -3.45 15.35
CA ASP A 92 17.34 -4.44 14.29
C ASP A 92 16.12 -5.28 13.88
N GLY A 93 14.93 -5.02 14.42
CA GLY A 93 13.79 -5.93 14.27
C GLY A 93 12.54 -5.37 13.59
N ALA A 94 12.47 -4.06 13.38
CA ALA A 94 11.24 -3.41 12.97
C ALA A 94 10.85 -3.65 11.50
N GLY A 95 11.75 -4.19 10.67
CA GLY A 95 11.52 -4.39 9.23
C GLY A 95 11.52 -3.09 8.43
N GLN A 96 11.73 -3.21 7.12
CA GLN A 96 11.67 -2.09 6.17
C GLN A 96 10.36 -2.11 5.41
N SER A 97 9.82 -0.95 5.05
CA SER A 97 8.65 -0.86 4.19
C SER A 97 9.04 -1.11 2.73
N ASP A 98 8.89 -2.35 2.28
CA ASP A 98 9.20 -2.78 0.91
C ASP A 98 8.14 -2.33 -0.10
N VAL A 99 6.91 -2.12 0.34
CA VAL A 99 5.78 -1.64 -0.44
C VAL A 99 5.17 -0.44 0.27
N LEU A 100 5.00 0.64 -0.46
CA LEU A 100 4.31 1.85 -0.02
C LEU A 100 3.36 2.29 -1.12
N GLU A 101 2.08 2.38 -0.81
CA GLU A 101 1.06 2.81 -1.76
C GLU A 101 0.01 3.68 -1.06
N LEU A 102 -0.25 4.87 -1.60
CA LEU A 102 -1.35 5.72 -1.18
C LEU A 102 -2.60 5.42 -1.99
N LEU A 103 -3.71 5.20 -1.31
CA LEU A 103 -5.04 5.33 -1.85
C LEU A 103 -5.53 6.76 -1.66
N ILE A 104 -6.03 7.37 -2.71
CA ILE A 104 -6.51 8.75 -2.74
C ILE A 104 -7.97 8.75 -3.19
N LEU A 105 -8.89 9.07 -2.29
CA LEU A 105 -10.33 9.09 -2.51
C LEU A 105 -10.82 10.53 -2.65
N ASP A 106 -11.38 10.87 -3.79
CA ASP A 106 -12.14 12.12 -3.99
C ASP A 106 -13.60 11.88 -3.62
N THR A 107 -13.96 12.29 -2.41
CA THR A 107 -15.30 12.07 -1.84
C THR A 107 -16.38 12.90 -2.50
N LYS A 108 -16.01 13.99 -3.17
CA LYS A 108 -16.93 14.87 -3.89
C LYS A 108 -17.31 14.32 -5.26
N ASN A 109 -16.32 13.76 -5.97
CA ASN A 109 -16.51 13.28 -7.33
C ASN A 109 -16.76 11.76 -7.38
N ASN A 110 -16.66 11.04 -6.24
CA ASN A 110 -16.71 9.60 -6.15
C ASN A 110 -15.71 8.94 -7.12
N THR A 111 -14.46 9.35 -7.01
CA THR A 111 -13.35 8.78 -7.78
C THR A 111 -12.19 8.42 -6.85
N TYR A 112 -11.31 7.53 -7.31
CA TYR A 112 -10.07 7.29 -6.58
C TYR A 112 -8.88 7.11 -7.52
N HIS A 113 -7.70 7.36 -6.96
CA HIS A 113 -6.39 7.12 -7.57
C HIS A 113 -5.55 6.28 -6.62
N THR A 114 -4.52 5.63 -7.16
CA THR A 114 -3.42 5.08 -6.38
C THR A 114 -2.11 5.76 -6.75
N LEU A 115 -1.22 5.88 -5.76
CA LEU A 115 0.11 6.46 -5.91
C LEU A 115 1.13 5.55 -5.24
N PRO A 116 1.79 4.65 -6.00
CA PRO A 116 2.89 3.87 -5.47
C PRO A 116 4.10 4.77 -5.22
N ILE A 117 4.74 4.54 -4.08
CA ILE A 117 5.94 5.25 -3.65
C ILE A 117 7.11 4.28 -3.75
N ASN A 118 8.14 4.67 -4.50
CA ASN A 118 9.35 3.87 -4.59
C ASN A 118 10.03 3.81 -3.22
N ARG A 119 10.27 2.59 -2.70
CA ARG A 119 10.90 2.37 -1.39
C ARG A 119 12.30 3.00 -1.25
N ASP A 120 13.01 3.13 -2.37
CA ASP A 120 14.37 3.69 -2.43
C ASP A 120 14.37 5.24 -2.53
N THR A 121 13.19 5.89 -2.43
CA THR A 121 13.06 7.35 -2.50
C THR A 121 13.83 8.00 -1.37
N ILE A 122 14.77 8.88 -1.73
CA ILE A 122 15.52 9.69 -0.77
C ILE A 122 14.63 10.85 -0.29
N THR A 123 14.34 10.86 1.00
CA THR A 123 13.52 11.89 1.67
C THR A 123 13.98 12.10 3.10
N ASP A 124 13.35 13.05 3.77
CA ASP A 124 13.60 13.31 5.19
C ASP A 124 12.89 12.23 6.03
N VAL A 125 13.67 11.45 6.78
CA VAL A 125 13.20 10.37 7.66
C VAL A 125 13.65 10.69 9.08
N LYS A 126 12.72 10.54 10.04
CA LYS A 126 13.03 10.70 11.46
C LYS A 126 13.72 9.44 11.98
N SER A 127 14.77 9.62 12.74
CA SER A 127 15.34 8.60 13.63
C SER A 127 14.73 8.77 15.01
N LEU A 128 14.34 7.66 15.62
CA LEU A 128 13.70 7.62 16.93
C LEU A 128 14.61 6.86 17.91
N ASP A 129 14.49 7.18 19.20
CA ASP A 129 15.11 6.42 20.27
C ASP A 129 14.24 5.21 20.65
N ASP A 130 14.73 4.30 21.49
CA ASP A 130 14.03 3.09 21.93
C ASP A 130 12.70 3.39 22.64
N ASP A 131 12.55 4.57 23.23
CA ASP A 131 11.31 5.04 23.85
C ASP A 131 10.37 5.79 22.86
N GLY A 132 10.79 5.92 21.59
CA GLY A 132 10.05 6.62 20.54
C GLY A 132 10.30 8.12 20.49
N SER A 133 11.20 8.64 21.29
CA SER A 133 11.52 10.06 21.24
C SER A 133 12.34 10.41 19.99
N TYR A 134 12.07 11.58 19.43
CA TYR A 134 12.77 12.08 18.26
C TYR A 134 14.24 12.34 18.54
N LEU A 135 15.13 11.78 17.74
CA LEU A 135 16.58 12.01 17.79
C LEU A 135 17.08 12.97 16.72
N ALA A 136 16.77 12.68 15.46
CA ALA A 136 17.27 13.42 14.32
C ALA A 136 16.38 13.23 13.09
N THR A 137 16.56 14.08 12.07
CA THR A 137 16.04 13.86 10.72
C THR A 137 17.20 13.70 9.77
N THR A 138 17.19 12.64 8.97
CA THR A 138 18.23 12.31 8.00
C THR A 138 17.63 12.09 6.63
N LYS A 139 18.31 12.55 5.59
CA LYS A 139 17.93 12.20 4.21
C LYS A 139 18.41 10.80 3.91
N THR A 140 17.44 9.89 3.75
CA THR A 140 17.70 8.48 3.45
C THR A 140 16.52 7.86 2.70
N GLN A 141 16.60 6.58 2.37
CA GLN A 141 15.51 5.84 1.73
C GLN A 141 14.26 5.85 2.61
N ILE A 142 13.09 6.12 2.02
CA ILE A 142 11.81 6.18 2.74
C ILE A 142 11.46 4.84 3.41
N ALA A 143 11.91 3.71 2.86
CA ALA A 143 11.74 2.38 3.45
C ALA A 143 12.28 2.27 4.86
N LEU A 144 13.31 3.05 5.20
CA LEU A 144 13.93 3.05 6.52
C LEU A 144 13.11 3.80 7.58
N ALA A 145 12.08 4.54 7.19
CA ALA A 145 11.17 5.18 8.15
C ALA A 145 10.51 4.16 9.07
N HIS A 146 10.07 3.02 8.52
CA HIS A 146 9.50 1.92 9.30
C HIS A 146 10.55 1.26 10.20
N ALA A 147 11.74 1.01 9.68
CA ALA A 147 12.83 0.36 10.42
C ALA A 147 13.35 1.20 11.60
N ASN A 148 13.13 2.51 11.59
CA ASN A 148 13.49 3.43 12.67
C ASN A 148 12.45 3.51 13.81
N GLY A 149 11.49 2.60 13.87
CA GLY A 149 10.50 2.52 14.94
C GLY A 149 10.53 1.16 15.66
N ASP A 150 9.41 0.82 16.28
CA ASP A 150 9.26 -0.37 17.14
C ASP A 150 8.69 -1.60 16.41
N GLY A 151 8.50 -1.54 15.11
CA GLY A 151 7.86 -2.58 14.30
C GLY A 151 6.33 -2.61 14.41
N MET A 152 5.74 -1.71 15.18
CA MET A 152 4.30 -1.59 15.42
C MET A 152 3.80 -0.19 15.03
N GLU A 153 2.96 0.42 15.86
CA GLU A 153 2.33 1.70 15.57
C GLU A 153 3.35 2.82 15.31
N GLN A 154 4.41 2.88 16.11
CA GLN A 154 5.45 3.90 15.98
C GLN A 154 6.17 3.82 14.63
N SER A 155 6.48 2.61 14.15
CA SER A 155 7.07 2.40 12.82
C SER A 155 6.15 2.86 11.71
N CYS A 156 4.85 2.55 11.83
CA CYS A 156 3.85 2.95 10.85
C CYS A 156 3.66 4.47 10.86
N GLU A 157 3.55 5.09 12.03
CA GLU A 157 3.40 6.55 12.19
C GLU A 157 4.62 7.31 11.62
N ASN A 158 5.84 6.80 11.87
CA ASN A 158 7.05 7.37 11.30
C ASN A 158 7.05 7.29 9.75
N THR A 159 6.53 6.20 9.21
CA THR A 159 6.37 6.03 7.76
C THR A 159 5.31 6.98 7.20
N VAL A 160 4.17 7.14 7.88
CA VAL A 160 3.13 8.12 7.54
C VAL A 160 3.69 9.53 7.51
N ASP A 161 4.47 9.91 8.54
CA ASP A 161 5.11 11.22 8.61
C ASP A 161 6.08 11.45 7.44
N ALA A 162 6.90 10.46 7.09
CA ALA A 162 7.83 10.56 5.97
C ALA A 162 7.10 10.75 4.63
N VAL A 163 6.03 9.99 4.39
CA VAL A 163 5.20 10.11 3.18
C VAL A 163 4.47 11.45 3.13
N SER A 164 3.87 11.86 4.24
CA SER A 164 3.17 13.17 4.35
C SER A 164 4.12 14.31 4.02
N ASN A 165 5.28 14.36 4.67
CA ASN A 165 6.28 15.41 4.46
C ASN A 165 6.83 15.41 3.03
N MET A 166 7.08 14.24 2.45
CA MET A 166 7.49 14.09 1.06
C MET A 166 6.47 14.71 0.10
N LEU A 167 5.17 14.67 0.43
CA LEU A 167 4.06 15.17 -0.39
C LEU A 167 3.50 16.51 0.10
N TYR A 168 4.37 17.39 0.60
CA TYR A 168 4.02 18.76 1.04
C TYR A 168 3.11 18.84 2.28
N GLY A 169 3.17 17.85 3.16
CA GLY A 169 2.40 17.81 4.40
C GLY A 169 0.93 17.44 4.20
N ILE A 170 0.64 16.54 3.25
CA ILE A 170 -0.72 16.02 3.08
C ILE A 170 -1.20 15.32 4.34
N GLN A 171 -2.50 15.39 4.60
CA GLN A 171 -3.11 14.58 5.64
C GLN A 171 -3.24 13.12 5.14
N ILE A 172 -2.89 12.17 5.99
CA ILE A 172 -3.12 10.74 5.80
C ILE A 172 -4.05 10.31 6.94
N GLU A 173 -5.26 9.88 6.59
CA GLU A 173 -6.33 9.61 7.56
C GLU A 173 -6.16 8.30 8.31
N GLY A 174 -5.42 7.37 7.71
CA GLY A 174 -5.16 6.09 8.32
C GLY A 174 -4.14 5.28 7.54
N TYR A 175 -3.63 4.23 8.17
CA TYR A 175 -2.69 3.31 7.55
C TYR A 175 -3.06 1.86 7.81
N LEU A 176 -2.53 0.99 6.95
CA LEU A 176 -2.55 -0.45 7.11
C LEU A 176 -1.17 -1.00 6.77
N CYS A 177 -0.55 -1.64 7.73
CA CYS A 177 0.72 -2.33 7.57
C CYS A 177 0.51 -3.84 7.62
N LEU A 178 1.01 -4.57 6.63
CA LEU A 178 1.05 -6.02 6.58
C LEU A 178 2.50 -6.50 6.47
N ASN A 179 2.82 -7.55 7.21
CA ASN A 179 4.12 -8.20 7.08
C ASN A 179 4.13 -9.30 6.01
N MET A 180 5.33 -9.84 5.72
CA MET A 180 5.51 -10.86 4.69
C MET A 180 4.71 -12.14 4.92
N ASP A 181 4.54 -12.59 6.18
CA ASP A 181 3.84 -13.85 6.45
C ASP A 181 2.33 -13.74 6.24
N SER A 182 1.78 -12.52 6.16
CA SER A 182 0.40 -12.29 5.73
C SER A 182 0.09 -12.90 4.35
N ILE A 183 1.10 -13.04 3.48
CA ILE A 183 0.94 -13.66 2.15
C ILE A 183 0.48 -15.12 2.28
N LYS A 184 1.00 -15.86 3.27
CA LYS A 184 0.59 -17.24 3.53
C LYS A 184 -0.86 -17.30 3.97
N VAL A 185 -1.26 -16.40 4.88
CA VAL A 185 -2.63 -16.29 5.37
C VAL A 185 -3.59 -15.93 4.23
N LEU A 186 -3.22 -14.95 3.41
CA LEU A 186 -3.99 -14.57 2.23
C LEU A 186 -4.17 -15.75 1.28
N ASN A 187 -3.12 -16.49 0.97
CA ASN A 187 -3.21 -17.67 0.10
C ASN A 187 -4.10 -18.77 0.71
N HIS A 188 -3.95 -19.02 2.01
CA HIS A 188 -4.76 -20.00 2.75
C HIS A 188 -6.25 -19.67 2.67
N LEU A 189 -6.61 -18.43 3.01
CA LEU A 189 -7.99 -17.96 2.97
C LEU A 189 -8.58 -17.98 1.55
N ALA A 190 -7.76 -17.80 0.52
CA ALA A 190 -8.18 -17.99 -0.87
C ALA A 190 -8.51 -19.45 -1.20
N GLY A 191 -7.93 -20.41 -0.47
CA GLY A 191 -7.93 -21.82 -0.83
C GLY A 191 -6.87 -22.16 -1.87
N GLY A 192 -5.82 -21.33 -1.96
CA GLY A 192 -4.74 -21.39 -2.95
C GLY A 192 -5.00 -20.51 -4.17
N VAL A 193 -3.99 -19.76 -4.57
CA VAL A 193 -4.04 -18.88 -5.75
C VAL A 193 -3.43 -19.59 -6.95
N THR A 194 -4.15 -19.62 -8.07
CA THR A 194 -3.68 -20.27 -9.30
C THR A 194 -2.97 -19.26 -10.20
N VAL A 195 -1.70 -19.53 -10.51
CA VAL A 195 -0.87 -18.68 -11.37
C VAL A 195 -0.13 -19.52 -12.42
N THR A 196 0.27 -18.87 -13.51
CA THR A 196 1.21 -19.45 -14.46
C THR A 196 2.63 -19.06 -14.08
N ILE A 197 3.51 -20.03 -13.92
CA ILE A 197 4.91 -19.81 -13.55
C ILE A 197 5.68 -19.30 -14.76
N GLU A 198 6.01 -18.01 -14.79
CA GLU A 198 6.71 -17.38 -15.90
C GLU A 198 8.23 -17.40 -15.74
N ASP A 199 8.73 -17.41 -14.52
CA ASP A 199 10.15 -17.39 -14.19
C ASP A 199 10.70 -18.80 -13.86
N ASP A 200 12.02 -18.94 -13.90
CA ASP A 200 12.69 -20.16 -13.48
C ASP A 200 12.93 -20.14 -11.96
N PHE A 201 12.30 -21.04 -11.24
CA PHE A 201 12.41 -21.23 -9.79
C PHE A 201 13.32 -22.39 -9.38
N SER A 202 14.04 -23.01 -10.32
CA SER A 202 14.81 -24.25 -10.06
C SER A 202 15.83 -24.14 -8.93
N GLN A 203 16.27 -22.93 -8.60
CA GLN A 203 17.23 -22.67 -7.52
C GLN A 203 16.53 -22.31 -6.17
N SER A 204 15.25 -21.95 -6.20
CA SER A 204 14.45 -21.57 -5.02
C SER A 204 13.46 -22.69 -4.66
N ASP A 205 12.49 -22.93 -5.53
CA ASP A 205 11.49 -24.00 -5.35
C ASP A 205 11.31 -24.82 -6.63
N LYS A 206 11.85 -26.03 -6.65
CA LYS A 206 11.79 -26.93 -7.82
C LYS A 206 10.39 -27.40 -8.18
N SER A 207 9.41 -27.23 -7.31
CA SER A 207 8.01 -27.56 -7.59
C SER A 207 7.33 -26.53 -8.49
N LEU A 208 7.84 -25.27 -8.50
CA LEU A 208 7.38 -24.16 -9.33
C LEU A 208 8.04 -24.23 -10.72
N VAL A 209 7.52 -25.08 -11.57
CA VAL A 209 8.12 -25.35 -12.90
C VAL A 209 7.67 -24.31 -13.91
N LYS A 210 8.61 -23.61 -14.55
CA LYS A 210 8.35 -22.63 -15.59
C LYS A 210 7.42 -23.15 -16.69
N GLY A 211 6.41 -22.35 -17.05
CA GLY A 211 5.39 -22.67 -18.05
C GLY A 211 4.23 -23.51 -17.53
N LYS A 212 4.25 -23.95 -16.28
CA LYS A 212 3.12 -24.66 -15.65
C LYS A 212 2.16 -23.69 -14.98
N THR A 213 0.88 -24.01 -15.02
CA THR A 213 -0.15 -23.35 -14.20
C THR A 213 -0.33 -24.19 -12.93
N VAL A 214 -0.18 -23.56 -11.78
CA VAL A 214 -0.14 -24.21 -10.46
C VAL A 214 -1.05 -23.45 -9.50
N THR A 215 -1.85 -24.19 -8.71
CA THR A 215 -2.48 -23.64 -7.51
C THR A 215 -1.44 -23.69 -6.39
N LEU A 216 -1.02 -22.53 -5.93
CA LEU A 216 0.07 -22.38 -4.96
C LEU A 216 -0.37 -22.86 -3.57
N THR A 217 0.47 -23.64 -2.90
CA THR A 217 0.41 -23.79 -1.45
C THR A 217 0.84 -22.49 -0.77
N ASP A 218 0.62 -22.37 0.54
CA ASP A 218 0.94 -21.15 1.29
C ASP A 218 2.45 -20.83 1.23
N ASP A 219 3.29 -21.85 1.35
CA ASP A 219 4.75 -21.67 1.19
C ASP A 219 5.15 -21.33 -0.24
N GLN A 220 4.51 -21.95 -1.24
CA GLN A 220 4.76 -21.62 -2.65
C GLN A 220 4.33 -20.19 -2.98
N ALA A 221 3.24 -19.71 -2.41
CA ALA A 221 2.80 -18.32 -2.56
C ALA A 221 3.85 -17.34 -2.02
N MET A 222 4.41 -17.62 -0.85
CA MET A 222 5.52 -16.86 -0.28
C MET A 222 6.73 -16.83 -1.21
N HIS A 223 7.21 -17.99 -1.66
CA HIS A 223 8.34 -18.09 -2.61
C HIS A 223 8.05 -17.35 -3.91
N TYR A 224 6.85 -17.51 -4.47
CA TYR A 224 6.45 -16.89 -5.73
C TYR A 224 6.47 -15.35 -5.68
N VAL A 225 6.01 -14.77 -4.57
CA VAL A 225 5.88 -13.31 -4.38
C VAL A 225 7.19 -12.67 -3.90
N HIS A 226 7.94 -13.39 -3.04
CA HIS A 226 9.09 -12.81 -2.35
C HIS A 226 10.43 -13.07 -3.07
N ASP A 227 10.69 -14.30 -3.54
CA ASP A 227 12.01 -14.69 -3.98
C ASP A 227 12.49 -13.89 -5.19
N ARG A 228 13.75 -13.44 -5.15
CA ARG A 228 14.35 -12.60 -6.19
C ARG A 228 15.68 -13.13 -6.70
N MET A 229 16.67 -13.27 -5.81
CA MET A 229 18.07 -13.46 -6.21
C MET A 229 18.34 -14.75 -7.02
N ASN A 230 17.53 -15.78 -6.82
CA ASN A 230 17.70 -17.08 -7.47
C ASN A 230 16.49 -17.46 -8.34
N VAL A 231 15.73 -16.45 -8.81
CA VAL A 231 14.51 -16.64 -9.60
C VAL A 231 14.55 -15.76 -10.85
N GLY A 232 14.35 -16.38 -12.00
CA GLY A 232 14.36 -15.69 -13.30
C GLY A 232 15.70 -15.02 -13.57
N ASP A 233 15.71 -13.73 -13.85
CA ASP A 233 16.90 -12.90 -14.05
C ASP A 233 17.42 -12.22 -12.77
N GLY A 234 16.81 -12.49 -11.62
CA GLY A 234 17.16 -11.90 -10.32
C GLY A 234 16.77 -10.42 -10.15
N THR A 235 16.08 -9.82 -11.12
CA THR A 235 15.73 -8.40 -11.07
C THR A 235 14.48 -8.13 -10.21
N ASN A 236 14.40 -6.90 -9.69
CA ASN A 236 13.20 -6.43 -9.00
C ASN A 236 11.98 -6.37 -9.95
N THR A 237 12.20 -6.07 -11.21
CA THR A 237 11.15 -6.03 -12.24
C THR A 237 10.44 -7.37 -12.38
N CYS A 238 11.18 -8.48 -12.38
CA CYS A 238 10.59 -9.83 -12.40
C CYS A 238 9.78 -10.10 -11.13
N ARG A 239 10.29 -9.72 -9.96
CA ARG A 239 9.54 -9.85 -8.69
C ARG A 239 8.23 -9.07 -8.73
N MET A 240 8.26 -7.79 -9.10
CA MET A 240 7.06 -6.94 -9.20
C MET A 240 6.02 -7.51 -10.18
N ARG A 241 6.47 -8.08 -11.31
CA ARG A 241 5.56 -8.75 -12.26
C ARG A 241 4.85 -9.93 -11.61
N ARG A 242 5.54 -10.77 -10.84
CA ARG A 242 4.95 -11.90 -10.12
C ARG A 242 3.99 -11.44 -9.02
N GLN A 243 4.35 -10.43 -8.25
CA GLN A 243 3.47 -9.84 -7.24
C GLN A 243 2.17 -9.38 -7.88
N LYS A 244 2.25 -8.68 -9.00
CA LYS A 244 1.08 -8.24 -9.77
C LYS A 244 0.26 -9.41 -10.30
N ALA A 245 0.91 -10.45 -10.83
CA ALA A 245 0.23 -11.65 -11.31
C ALA A 245 -0.51 -12.38 -10.17
N TYR A 246 0.11 -12.47 -9.00
CA TYR A 246 -0.48 -13.08 -7.81
C TYR A 246 -1.71 -12.30 -7.35
N ILE A 247 -1.60 -10.99 -7.20
CA ILE A 247 -2.70 -10.12 -6.79
C ILE A 247 -3.86 -10.20 -7.79
N ASN A 248 -3.59 -10.12 -9.08
CA ASN A 248 -4.61 -10.25 -10.12
C ASN A 248 -5.37 -11.58 -10.09
N ALA A 249 -4.71 -12.66 -9.65
CA ALA A 249 -5.34 -13.96 -9.51
C ALA A 249 -6.08 -14.13 -8.17
N LEU A 250 -5.60 -13.50 -7.10
CA LEU A 250 -6.20 -13.53 -5.77
C LEU A 250 -7.53 -12.77 -5.72
N THR A 251 -7.58 -11.61 -6.36
CA THR A 251 -8.70 -10.68 -6.38
C THR A 251 -10.06 -11.31 -6.62
N PRO A 252 -10.29 -11.97 -7.78
CA PRO A 252 -11.61 -12.49 -8.08
C PRO A 252 -12.05 -13.58 -7.10
N ILE A 253 -11.10 -14.29 -6.49
CA ILE A 253 -11.40 -15.32 -5.48
C ILE A 253 -12.01 -14.66 -4.24
N TYR A 254 -11.41 -13.57 -3.77
CA TYR A 254 -11.92 -12.86 -2.60
C TYR A 254 -13.25 -12.15 -2.87
N GLU A 255 -13.41 -11.55 -4.05
CA GLU A 255 -14.69 -10.96 -4.44
C GLU A 255 -15.82 -12.00 -4.44
N GLU A 256 -15.57 -13.21 -4.95
CA GLU A 256 -16.54 -14.29 -4.97
C GLU A 256 -16.87 -14.76 -3.54
N LYS A 257 -15.85 -14.97 -2.70
CA LYS A 257 -16.04 -15.37 -1.29
C LYS A 257 -16.84 -14.34 -0.50
N LEU A 258 -16.55 -13.07 -0.66
CA LEU A 258 -17.26 -11.98 0.00
C LEU A 258 -18.72 -11.86 -0.45
N LYS A 259 -18.99 -12.09 -1.75
CA LYS A 259 -20.36 -12.14 -2.27
C LYS A 259 -21.14 -13.35 -1.78
N ALA A 260 -20.44 -14.47 -1.56
CA ALA A 260 -21.08 -15.72 -1.12
C ALA A 260 -21.33 -15.76 0.39
N ASP A 261 -20.43 -15.20 1.19
CA ASP A 261 -20.49 -15.20 2.64
C ASP A 261 -19.95 -13.89 3.25
N SER A 262 -20.85 -13.10 3.80
CA SER A 262 -20.45 -11.86 4.49
C SER A 262 -19.65 -12.11 5.79
N GLY A 263 -19.72 -13.33 6.36
CA GLY A 263 -18.93 -13.74 7.53
C GLY A 263 -17.45 -13.97 7.20
N PHE A 264 -17.09 -14.23 5.94
CA PHE A 264 -15.71 -14.39 5.48
C PHE A 264 -14.80 -13.22 5.87
N ILE A 265 -15.37 -12.05 6.01
CA ILE A 265 -14.70 -10.84 6.48
C ILE A 265 -14.12 -10.99 7.88
N ASN A 266 -14.90 -11.58 8.79
CA ASN A 266 -14.44 -11.78 10.17
C ASN A 266 -13.30 -12.79 10.24
N ASP A 267 -13.39 -13.86 9.45
CA ASP A 267 -12.33 -14.86 9.36
C ASP A 267 -11.03 -14.23 8.83
N PHE A 268 -11.16 -13.42 7.79
CA PHE A 268 -10.05 -12.68 7.22
C PHE A 268 -9.37 -11.75 8.25
N TYR A 269 -10.15 -10.92 8.96
CA TYR A 269 -9.61 -10.02 9.99
C TYR A 269 -8.92 -10.79 11.11
N ASN A 270 -9.58 -11.83 11.61
CA ASN A 270 -9.05 -12.61 12.71
C ASN A 270 -7.75 -13.30 12.34
N GLU A 271 -7.68 -13.91 11.15
CA GLU A 271 -6.48 -14.62 10.66
C GLU A 271 -5.32 -13.67 10.34
N LEU A 272 -5.59 -12.43 9.92
CA LEU A 272 -4.56 -11.43 9.61
C LEU A 272 -4.13 -10.60 10.81
N SER A 273 -4.92 -10.54 11.89
CA SER A 273 -4.67 -9.65 13.03
C SER A 273 -3.27 -9.78 13.62
N ASP A 274 -2.72 -10.99 13.63
CA ASP A 274 -1.38 -11.29 14.14
C ASP A 274 -0.25 -10.80 13.20
N TYR A 275 -0.59 -10.41 11.97
CA TYR A 275 0.35 -10.01 10.91
C TYR A 275 0.10 -8.57 10.42
N MET A 276 -0.74 -7.83 11.14
CA MET A 276 -1.24 -6.53 10.73
C MET A 276 -1.04 -5.48 11.83
N VAL A 277 -0.75 -4.25 11.44
CA VAL A 277 -0.82 -3.05 12.29
C VAL A 277 -1.62 -1.98 11.57
N THR A 278 -2.60 -1.39 12.25
CA THR A 278 -3.43 -0.33 11.68
C THR A 278 -3.95 0.59 12.79
N ASP A 279 -4.12 1.87 12.48
CA ASP A 279 -4.79 2.86 13.34
C ASP A 279 -6.29 2.99 13.02
N MET A 280 -6.76 2.28 11.98
CA MET A 280 -8.15 2.30 11.57
C MET A 280 -8.96 1.27 12.36
N SER A 281 -10.08 1.70 12.91
CA SER A 281 -11.09 0.78 13.42
C SER A 281 -11.73 -0.04 12.32
N GLY A 282 -12.33 -1.16 12.68
CA GLY A 282 -13.09 -1.98 11.75
C GLY A 282 -14.16 -1.20 10.99
N GLY A 283 -14.86 -0.25 11.62
CA GLY A 283 -15.86 0.60 10.99
C GLY A 283 -15.27 1.58 9.96
N GLU A 284 -14.10 2.15 10.25
CA GLU A 284 -13.39 3.05 9.34
C GLU A 284 -12.92 2.32 8.09
N MET A 285 -12.32 1.15 8.24
CA MET A 285 -11.95 0.31 7.11
C MET A 285 -13.15 -0.04 6.22
N GLY A 286 -14.33 -0.33 6.83
CA GLY A 286 -15.57 -0.57 6.08
C GLY A 286 -16.08 0.64 5.31
N ASN A 287 -15.95 1.82 5.89
CA ASN A 287 -16.29 3.06 5.19
C ASN A 287 -15.37 3.28 3.99
N VAL A 288 -14.07 3.03 4.15
CA VAL A 288 -13.09 3.11 3.06
C VAL A 288 -13.43 2.11 1.94
N ALA A 289 -13.74 0.86 2.29
CA ALA A 289 -14.16 -0.14 1.33
C ALA A 289 -15.41 0.28 0.55
N ASN A 290 -16.42 0.78 1.26
CA ASN A 290 -17.64 1.28 0.61
C ASN A 290 -17.37 2.48 -0.31
N MET A 291 -16.48 3.38 0.07
CA MET A 291 -16.08 4.49 -0.80
C MET A 291 -15.44 3.98 -2.08
N ILE A 292 -14.51 3.02 -2.00
CA ILE A 292 -13.86 2.42 -3.17
C ILE A 292 -14.88 1.75 -4.08
N LEU A 293 -15.76 0.90 -3.52
CA LEU A 293 -16.77 0.16 -4.29
C LEU A 293 -17.76 1.07 -5.04
N ASN A 294 -17.98 2.29 -4.54
CA ASN A 294 -18.88 3.26 -5.13
C ASN A 294 -18.16 4.38 -5.90
N SER A 295 -16.85 4.26 -6.09
CA SER A 295 -16.04 5.25 -6.80
C SER A 295 -15.53 4.71 -8.14
N GLU A 296 -15.33 5.60 -9.09
CA GLU A 296 -14.68 5.30 -10.36
C GLU A 296 -13.16 5.31 -10.16
N ASP A 297 -12.48 4.25 -10.59
CA ASP A 297 -11.02 4.21 -10.63
C ASP A 297 -10.48 5.10 -11.75
N LYS A 298 -9.64 6.05 -11.40
CA LYS A 298 -8.94 6.96 -12.32
C LYS A 298 -7.52 6.49 -12.64
N GLY A 299 -7.11 5.37 -12.04
CA GLY A 299 -5.83 4.74 -12.29
C GLY A 299 -4.70 5.21 -11.39
N GLU A 300 -3.54 4.63 -11.67
CA GLU A 300 -2.30 4.87 -10.94
C GLU A 300 -1.58 6.10 -11.49
N LEU A 301 -1.16 6.99 -10.59
CA LEU A 301 -0.24 8.08 -10.88
C LEU A 301 1.16 7.70 -10.38
N SER A 302 2.19 8.31 -10.91
CA SER A 302 3.57 8.07 -10.47
C SER A 302 4.41 9.33 -10.49
N ILE A 303 5.28 9.47 -9.51
CA ILE A 303 6.29 10.53 -9.45
C ILE A 303 7.50 10.06 -10.27
N LYS A 304 7.90 10.87 -11.25
CA LYS A 304 9.10 10.61 -12.06
C LYS A 304 10.35 10.88 -11.23
N GLY A 305 11.43 10.21 -11.60
CA GLY A 305 12.72 10.37 -10.94
C GLY A 305 13.81 9.54 -11.61
N THR A 306 14.97 9.50 -10.98
CA THR A 306 16.14 8.76 -11.43
C THR A 306 16.61 7.77 -10.38
N ASN A 307 16.90 6.55 -10.83
CA ASN A 307 17.55 5.55 -9.98
C ASN A 307 19.08 5.69 -10.10
N ALA A 308 19.76 5.58 -9.00
CA ALA A 308 21.22 5.52 -8.90
C ALA A 308 21.63 4.46 -7.89
N VAL A 309 22.88 4.05 -7.93
CA VAL A 309 23.50 3.24 -6.87
C VAL A 309 24.40 4.19 -6.09
N ALA A 310 24.15 4.30 -4.79
CA ALA A 310 24.98 5.11 -3.92
C ALA A 310 26.46 4.65 -3.96
N LYS A 311 27.38 5.60 -4.01
CA LYS A 311 28.81 5.28 -4.14
C LYS A 311 29.43 4.78 -2.85
N ASP A 312 28.83 5.17 -1.72
CA ASP A 312 29.42 4.98 -0.41
C ASP A 312 29.04 3.61 0.19
N ASP A 313 27.83 3.12 -0.06
CA ASP A 313 27.29 1.90 0.53
C ASP A 313 26.76 0.88 -0.49
N GLY A 314 26.59 1.30 -1.77
CA GLY A 314 26.11 0.43 -2.84
C GLY A 314 24.62 0.17 -2.87
N TYR A 315 23.82 0.88 -2.05
CA TYR A 315 22.37 0.77 -2.06
C TYR A 315 21.74 1.52 -3.23
N ASN A 316 20.56 1.08 -3.64
CA ASN A 316 19.77 1.79 -4.64
C ASN A 316 19.18 3.06 -4.04
N GLU A 317 19.22 4.14 -4.78
CA GLU A 317 18.59 5.41 -4.45
C GLU A 317 17.66 5.84 -5.57
N PHE A 318 16.50 6.37 -5.21
CA PHE A 318 15.59 7.03 -6.14
C PHE A 318 15.48 8.51 -5.78
N THR A 319 15.95 9.37 -6.67
CA THR A 319 15.80 10.82 -6.55
C THR A 319 14.60 11.27 -7.37
N MET A 320 13.59 11.80 -6.68
CA MET A 320 12.38 12.34 -7.34
C MET A 320 12.71 13.56 -8.19
N ASP A 321 12.03 13.70 -9.32
CA ASP A 321 11.95 14.96 -10.05
C ASP A 321 10.99 15.90 -9.29
N GLU A 322 11.51 17.03 -8.82
CA GLU A 322 10.77 17.97 -7.98
C GLU A 322 9.55 18.56 -8.71
N THR A 323 9.67 18.80 -10.04
CA THR A 323 8.55 19.30 -10.82
C THR A 323 7.46 18.23 -10.92
N SER A 324 7.82 16.99 -11.22
CA SER A 324 6.88 15.87 -11.27
C SER A 324 6.21 15.62 -9.93
N ARG A 325 6.97 15.67 -8.82
CA ARG A 325 6.41 15.57 -7.47
C ARG A 325 5.36 16.64 -7.20
N GLY A 326 5.69 17.89 -7.56
CA GLY A 326 4.78 19.02 -7.39
C GLY A 326 3.53 18.91 -8.28
N ASP A 327 3.68 18.47 -9.53
CA ASP A 327 2.54 18.31 -10.45
C ASP A 327 1.57 17.24 -9.95
N VAL A 328 2.09 16.07 -9.54
CA VAL A 328 1.29 14.99 -8.95
C VAL A 328 0.60 15.45 -7.65
N ALA A 329 1.33 16.15 -6.78
CA ALA A 329 0.74 16.67 -5.55
C ALA A 329 -0.39 17.67 -5.82
N MET A 330 -0.19 18.60 -6.75
CA MET A 330 -1.24 19.58 -7.13
C MET A 330 -2.47 18.91 -7.76
N GLU A 331 -2.26 17.85 -8.54
CA GLU A 331 -3.34 17.12 -9.18
C GLU A 331 -4.20 16.38 -8.15
N LEU A 332 -3.56 15.74 -7.16
CA LEU A 332 -4.23 14.83 -6.24
C LEU A 332 -4.73 15.50 -4.97
N PHE A 333 -3.98 16.44 -4.39
CA PHE A 333 -4.19 16.86 -3.00
C PHE A 333 -4.48 18.34 -2.81
N PHE A 334 -4.28 19.17 -3.83
CA PHE A 334 -4.32 20.61 -3.64
C PHE A 334 -5.18 21.35 -4.67
N ASN A 335 -5.88 22.37 -4.20
CA ASN A 335 -6.56 23.33 -5.05
C ASN A 335 -5.70 24.58 -5.25
N LYS A 336 -5.60 25.09 -6.47
CA LYS A 336 -4.92 26.37 -6.76
C LYS A 336 -5.68 27.51 -6.10
N VAL A 337 -4.96 28.43 -5.46
CA VAL A 337 -5.56 29.66 -4.93
C VAL A 337 -5.72 30.64 -6.09
N GLU A 338 -6.96 30.96 -6.43
CA GLU A 338 -7.25 32.00 -7.40
C GLU A 338 -6.74 33.37 -6.88
N LYS A 339 -6.19 34.18 -7.80
CA LYS A 339 -5.65 35.51 -7.49
C LYS A 339 -6.75 36.53 -7.18
#